data_be15781ca3762168ff528b2806b03df1
#
_entry.id   be15781ca3762168ff528b2806b03df1
#
_cell.length_a   1.000
_cell.length_b   1.000
_cell.length_c   1.000
_cell.angle_alpha   90.00
_cell.angle_beta   90.00
_cell.angle_gamma   90.00
#
_symmetry.space_group_name_H-M   'P 1'
#
loop_
_entity.id
_entity.type
_entity.pdbx_description
1 polymer ?
#
loop_
_entity_poly.entity_id
_entity_poly.type
_entity_poly.pdbx_seq_one_letter_code
_entity_poly.pdbx_strand_id
1 'polypeptide(L)'
;MKWTPGGESQDIEDRRDEGGGGGGGFQFGGMHLGIGGALILLVLSLVFKQNFFALLGGGGGGSPNAPVARQPNPARDQREQPLVQFVSFVLDDTQKTWEQILPRQAGRPYRHAKLVLFRNYTQSGCGGAESATGPFYCPQDEKVYIDLGFYDELKQRFGAPGEFAQAYVLAHEIGHHIQKVVGTEARVRQMNQGNRRMDNALSVKVELQADCYAGVWAHSTQQRNLLEQGDIPSALSAAAAVGDDRLQKMSTGHVAPDSFTHGSSAQRMHWFQQGFDSGSITACNTFASQE
;
A
#
# COMPACT_ATOMS: atom_id res chain seq x y z
N MET A 1 -0.84 10.30 16.77
CA MET A 1 0.34 9.74 17.48
C MET A 1 1.32 10.84 17.85
N LYS A 2 2.15 10.62 18.88
CA LYS A 2 3.20 11.57 19.27
C LYS A 2 4.41 11.37 18.36
N TRP A 3 4.81 12.41 17.68
CA TRP A 3 5.99 12.42 16.83
C TRP A 3 6.66 13.80 16.86
N THR A 4 7.93 13.85 16.47
CA THR A 4 8.67 15.09 16.44
C THR A 4 9.32 15.22 15.07
N PRO A 5 9.20 16.36 14.38
CA PRO A 5 9.91 16.58 13.13
C PRO A 5 11.41 16.38 13.31
N GLY A 6 11.97 15.41 12.57
CA GLY A 6 13.40 15.03 12.63
C GLY A 6 14.16 15.29 11.33
N GLY A 7 13.53 15.93 10.37
CA GLY A 7 14.05 16.03 9.01
C GLY A 7 13.47 14.97 8.07
N GLU A 8 14.06 14.83 6.91
CA GLU A 8 13.70 13.81 5.93
C GLU A 8 14.51 12.54 6.15
N SER A 9 13.83 11.39 6.06
CA SER A 9 14.48 10.09 6.15
C SER A 9 15.45 9.88 4.98
N GLN A 10 16.60 9.27 5.25
CA GLN A 10 17.55 8.85 4.19
C GLN A 10 17.01 7.72 3.30
N ASP A 11 15.92 7.10 3.72
CA ASP A 11 15.24 6.04 2.97
C ASP A 11 14.12 6.58 2.09
N ILE A 12 13.93 7.90 2.01
CA ILE A 12 13.01 8.55 1.08
C ILE A 12 13.74 8.91 -0.23
N GLU A 13 13.10 8.57 -1.34
CA GLU A 13 13.39 9.07 -2.68
C GLU A 13 12.27 10.03 -3.08
N ASP A 14 12.51 11.33 -3.00
CA ASP A 14 11.51 12.33 -3.37
C ASP A 14 11.53 12.57 -4.89
N ARG A 15 10.52 12.05 -5.57
CA ARG A 15 10.31 12.18 -7.02
C ARG A 15 9.11 13.04 -7.35
N ARG A 16 8.61 13.83 -6.41
CA ARG A 16 7.42 14.67 -6.62
C ARG A 16 7.58 15.71 -7.72
N ASP A 17 8.81 16.11 -8.00
CA ASP A 17 9.17 17.05 -9.08
C ASP A 17 9.62 16.37 -10.37
N GLU A 18 9.82 15.05 -10.34
CA GLU A 18 10.07 14.29 -11.56
C GLU A 18 8.78 14.31 -12.39
N GLY A 19 8.75 15.21 -13.37
CA GLY A 19 7.60 15.39 -14.26
C GLY A 19 7.24 14.07 -14.94
N GLY A 20 5.98 13.65 -14.81
CA GLY A 20 5.45 12.51 -15.53
C GLY A 20 5.59 12.69 -17.05
N GLY A 21 6.77 12.41 -17.58
CA GLY A 21 7.05 12.25 -18.99
C GLY A 21 6.56 10.89 -19.49
N GLY A 22 5.30 10.58 -19.26
CA GLY A 22 4.66 9.35 -19.74
C GLY A 22 3.98 9.52 -21.09
N GLY A 23 4.72 9.96 -22.09
CA GLY A 23 4.31 9.96 -23.49
C GLY A 23 4.99 8.86 -24.32
N GLY A 24 5.52 7.82 -23.70
CA GLY A 24 6.02 6.63 -24.36
C GLY A 24 4.89 5.61 -24.47
N GLY A 25 4.38 5.37 -25.68
CA GLY A 25 3.42 4.31 -25.93
C GLY A 25 3.94 2.98 -25.35
N PHE A 26 3.21 2.42 -24.40
CA PHE A 26 3.50 1.11 -23.84
C PHE A 26 3.32 0.06 -24.92
N GLN A 27 4.42 -0.47 -25.43
CA GLN A 27 4.42 -1.73 -26.15
C GLN A 27 4.28 -2.86 -25.10
N PHE A 28 3.05 -3.21 -24.75
CA PHE A 28 2.79 -4.43 -24.01
C PHE A 28 3.05 -5.62 -24.93
N GLY A 29 4.28 -6.13 -24.89
CA GLY A 29 4.59 -7.44 -25.45
C GLY A 29 3.84 -8.51 -24.67
N GLY A 30 2.73 -8.98 -25.22
CA GLY A 30 2.19 -10.31 -24.96
C GLY A 30 1.73 -10.70 -23.54
N MET A 31 1.48 -9.78 -22.62
CA MET A 31 0.89 -10.13 -21.33
C MET A 31 -0.63 -10.18 -21.47
N HIS A 32 -1.19 -11.38 -21.49
CA HIS A 32 -2.64 -11.59 -21.35
C HIS A 32 -3.06 -11.16 -19.94
N LEU A 33 -3.63 -9.96 -19.82
CA LEU A 33 -4.36 -9.57 -18.62
C LEU A 33 -5.52 -10.56 -18.45
N GLY A 34 -5.40 -11.45 -17.46
CA GLY A 34 -6.52 -12.31 -17.08
C GLY A 34 -7.72 -11.47 -16.62
N ILE A 35 -8.91 -12.09 -16.61
CA ILE A 35 -10.17 -11.43 -16.21
C ILE A 35 -10.05 -10.70 -14.85
N GLY A 36 -9.16 -11.14 -13.95
CA GLY A 36 -8.86 -10.47 -12.69
C GLY A 36 -8.25 -9.07 -12.85
N GLY A 37 -7.30 -8.90 -13.77
CA GLY A 37 -6.70 -7.58 -14.06
C GLY A 37 -7.71 -6.62 -14.68
N ALA A 38 -8.62 -7.13 -15.52
CA ALA A 38 -9.70 -6.32 -16.11
C ALA A 38 -10.74 -5.90 -15.05
N LEU A 39 -11.00 -6.73 -14.04
CA LEU A 39 -11.90 -6.38 -12.92
C LEU A 39 -11.28 -5.32 -12.00
N ILE A 40 -9.99 -5.41 -11.71
CA ILE A 40 -9.28 -4.37 -10.94
C ILE A 40 -9.35 -3.03 -11.67
N LEU A 41 -9.08 -3.00 -12.97
CA LEU A 41 -9.18 -1.79 -13.78
C LEU A 41 -10.62 -1.27 -13.87
N LEU A 42 -11.63 -2.15 -13.87
CA LEU A 42 -13.03 -1.76 -13.86
C LEU A 42 -13.42 -1.15 -12.51
N VAL A 43 -13.01 -1.74 -11.40
CA VAL A 43 -13.25 -1.20 -10.05
C VAL A 43 -12.54 0.15 -9.91
N LEU A 44 -11.29 0.25 -10.33
CA LEU A 44 -10.55 1.51 -10.33
C LEU A 44 -11.22 2.56 -11.25
N SER A 45 -11.68 2.17 -12.44
CA SER A 45 -12.38 3.10 -13.35
C SER A 45 -13.69 3.63 -12.76
N LEU A 46 -14.43 2.79 -12.05
CA LEU A 46 -15.69 3.17 -11.42
C LEU A 46 -15.45 4.00 -10.14
N VAL A 47 -14.45 3.63 -9.37
CA VAL A 47 -14.09 4.30 -8.13
C VAL A 47 -13.52 5.69 -8.42
N PHE A 48 -12.66 5.83 -9.42
CA PHE A 48 -11.98 7.09 -9.75
C PHE A 48 -12.70 7.91 -10.82
N LYS A 49 -13.84 7.42 -11.37
CA LYS A 49 -14.55 8.05 -12.49
C LYS A 49 -13.66 8.37 -13.69
N GLN A 50 -12.63 7.58 -13.89
CA GLN A 50 -11.68 7.66 -15.01
C GLN A 50 -11.70 6.36 -15.79
N ASN A 51 -11.62 6.45 -17.11
CA ASN A 51 -11.69 5.27 -17.97
C ASN A 51 -10.32 4.61 -18.12
N PHE A 52 -9.96 3.73 -17.16
CA PHE A 52 -8.70 2.98 -17.18
C PHE A 52 -8.61 1.97 -18.34
N PHE A 53 -9.73 1.60 -18.98
CA PHE A 53 -9.72 0.79 -20.19
C PHE A 53 -9.18 1.56 -21.41
N ALA A 54 -9.24 2.88 -21.43
CA ALA A 54 -8.63 3.69 -22.47
C ALA A 54 -7.09 3.58 -22.48
N LEU A 55 -6.49 3.18 -21.37
CA LEU A 55 -5.06 2.93 -21.24
C LEU A 55 -4.64 1.62 -21.91
N LEU A 56 -5.56 0.65 -22.06
CA LEU A 56 -5.33 -0.66 -22.70
C LEU A 56 -5.69 -0.68 -24.20
N GLY A 57 -6.58 0.24 -24.61
CA GLY A 57 -7.04 0.35 -25.98
C GLY A 57 -6.30 1.45 -26.72
N GLY A 58 -5.13 1.17 -27.27
CA GLY A 58 -4.46 2.08 -28.18
C GLY A 58 -5.30 2.36 -29.42
N GLY A 59 -5.96 3.51 -29.48
CA GLY A 59 -6.70 3.94 -30.67
C GLY A 59 -7.19 5.37 -30.56
N GLY A 60 -6.50 6.27 -31.23
CA GLY A 60 -7.00 7.61 -31.47
C GLY A 60 -5.92 8.66 -31.61
N GLY A 61 -5.55 8.99 -32.84
CA GLY A 61 -4.51 9.95 -33.20
C GLY A 61 -4.69 11.33 -32.55
N GLY A 62 -3.71 11.70 -31.78
CA GLY A 62 -3.46 13.06 -31.32
C GLY A 62 -1.97 13.36 -31.47
N SER A 63 -1.64 14.49 -32.05
CA SER A 63 -0.27 14.98 -32.25
C SER A 63 0.61 14.78 -31.03
N PRO A 64 1.89 14.48 -31.18
CA PRO A 64 2.83 14.40 -30.07
C PRO A 64 3.05 15.82 -29.52
N ASN A 65 2.28 16.20 -28.51
CA ASN A 65 2.67 17.31 -27.65
C ASN A 65 3.94 16.88 -26.92
N ALA A 66 5.00 17.67 -27.10
CA ALA A 66 6.23 17.51 -26.35
C ALA A 66 5.92 17.40 -24.84
N PRO A 67 6.67 16.56 -24.09
CA PRO A 67 6.46 16.43 -22.65
C PRO A 67 6.58 17.82 -22.02
N VAL A 68 5.48 18.32 -21.47
CA VAL A 68 5.50 19.54 -20.70
C VAL A 68 6.26 19.23 -19.42
N ALA A 69 7.51 19.62 -19.36
CA ALA A 69 8.27 19.60 -18.12
C ALA A 69 7.46 20.42 -17.10
N ARG A 70 6.85 19.75 -16.11
CA ARG A 70 6.18 20.46 -15.02
C ARG A 70 7.22 21.27 -14.28
N GLN A 71 7.00 22.56 -14.21
CA GLN A 71 7.83 23.41 -13.38
C GLN A 71 7.62 23.03 -11.92
N PRO A 72 8.69 22.98 -11.11
CA PRO A 72 8.60 22.82 -9.67
C PRO A 72 7.58 23.79 -9.08
N ASN A 73 6.75 23.33 -8.16
CA ASN A 73 5.77 24.19 -7.49
C ASN A 73 6.15 24.36 -6.00
N PRO A 74 7.05 25.32 -5.68
CA PRO A 74 7.55 25.51 -4.33
C PRO A 74 6.46 25.75 -3.28
N ALA A 75 5.35 26.39 -3.68
CA ALA A 75 4.24 26.63 -2.78
C ALA A 75 3.47 25.35 -2.42
N ARG A 76 3.42 24.37 -3.32
CA ARG A 76 2.84 23.06 -3.05
C ARG A 76 3.79 22.23 -2.18
N ASP A 77 5.07 22.27 -2.49
CA ASP A 77 6.10 21.55 -1.74
C ASP A 77 6.15 22.00 -0.28
N GLN A 78 6.09 23.30 -0.04
CA GLN A 78 6.02 23.86 1.32
C GLN A 78 4.76 23.43 2.08
N ARG A 79 3.63 23.28 1.42
CA ARG A 79 2.39 22.80 2.06
C ARG A 79 2.44 21.32 2.39
N GLU A 80 3.12 20.53 1.58
CA GLU A 80 3.28 19.10 1.77
C GLU A 80 4.42 18.74 2.75
N GLN A 81 5.32 19.69 3.03
CA GLN A 81 6.49 19.44 3.88
C GLN A 81 6.15 18.84 5.26
N PRO A 82 5.14 19.30 6.01
CA PRO A 82 4.77 18.66 7.28
C PRO A 82 4.40 17.19 7.10
N LEU A 83 3.74 16.85 6.00
CA LEU A 83 3.36 15.48 5.68
C LEU A 83 4.59 14.63 5.31
N VAL A 84 5.55 15.18 4.57
CA VAL A 84 6.83 14.51 4.26
C VAL A 84 7.59 14.20 5.56
N GLN A 85 7.64 15.16 6.50
CA GLN A 85 8.30 14.94 7.79
C GLN A 85 7.58 13.89 8.63
N PHE A 86 6.25 13.87 8.62
CA PHE A 86 5.46 12.84 9.28
C PHE A 86 5.73 11.45 8.70
N VAL A 87 5.67 11.33 7.38
CA VAL A 87 5.94 10.08 6.66
C VAL A 87 7.38 9.60 6.89
N SER A 88 8.35 10.53 6.93
CA SER A 88 9.75 10.24 7.29
C SER A 88 9.86 9.65 8.68
N PHE A 89 9.19 10.26 9.67
CA PHE A 89 9.17 9.75 11.04
C PHE A 89 8.58 8.33 11.09
N VAL A 90 7.42 8.11 10.44
CA VAL A 90 6.74 6.80 10.44
C VAL A 90 7.61 5.73 9.76
N LEU A 91 8.26 6.06 8.65
CA LEU A 91 9.18 5.16 7.95
C LEU A 91 10.33 4.74 8.84
N ASP A 92 11.05 5.70 9.40
CA ASP A 92 12.20 5.44 10.27
C ASP A 92 11.80 4.65 11.52
N ASP A 93 10.67 4.99 12.11
CA ASP A 93 10.14 4.30 13.30
C ASP A 93 9.75 2.86 12.99
N THR A 94 9.10 2.64 11.85
CA THR A 94 8.71 1.31 11.40
C THR A 94 9.94 0.45 11.10
N GLN A 95 10.92 0.99 10.40
CA GLN A 95 12.16 0.29 10.07
C GLN A 95 12.97 -0.06 11.33
N LYS A 96 13.16 0.87 12.27
CA LYS A 96 13.82 0.61 13.56
C LYS A 96 13.10 -0.47 14.38
N THR A 97 11.79 -0.48 14.34
CA THR A 97 10.99 -1.53 14.99
C THR A 97 11.29 -2.90 14.38
N TRP A 98 11.31 -3.00 13.05
CA TRP A 98 11.56 -4.25 12.36
C TRP A 98 13.01 -4.72 12.46
N GLU A 99 13.99 -3.82 12.55
CA GLU A 99 15.39 -4.15 12.87
C GLU A 99 15.53 -4.90 14.20
N GLN A 100 14.64 -4.61 15.17
CA GLN A 100 14.65 -5.27 16.47
C GLN A 100 13.83 -6.55 16.49
N ILE A 101 12.67 -6.56 15.86
CA ILE A 101 11.70 -7.67 15.91
C ILE A 101 12.16 -8.83 15.02
N LEU A 102 12.54 -8.56 13.78
CA LEU A 102 12.76 -9.59 12.77
C LEU A 102 13.90 -10.56 13.13
N PRO A 103 15.07 -10.10 13.59
CA PRO A 103 16.13 -11.02 14.03
C PRO A 103 15.74 -11.87 15.23
N ARG A 104 14.98 -11.29 16.17
CA ARG A 104 14.58 -11.96 17.40
C ARG A 104 13.49 -13.01 17.19
N GLN A 105 12.51 -12.71 16.34
CA GLN A 105 11.30 -13.53 16.19
C GLN A 105 11.33 -14.43 14.94
N ALA A 106 12.07 -14.06 13.89
CA ALA A 106 12.18 -14.82 12.64
C ALA A 106 13.60 -15.29 12.34
N GLY A 107 14.61 -14.90 13.11
CA GLY A 107 16.02 -15.24 12.83
C GLY A 107 16.52 -14.67 11.49
N ARG A 108 15.92 -13.61 11.00
CA ARG A 108 16.24 -12.96 9.73
C ARG A 108 16.74 -11.53 9.97
N PRO A 109 17.85 -11.12 9.33
CA PRO A 109 18.24 -9.71 9.36
C PRO A 109 17.20 -8.89 8.60
N TYR A 110 16.88 -7.70 9.12
CA TYR A 110 16.08 -6.73 8.41
C TYR A 110 16.96 -5.90 7.48
N ARG A 111 16.47 -5.59 6.30
CA ARG A 111 17.04 -4.57 5.42
C ARG A 111 15.96 -3.53 5.14
N HIS A 112 16.41 -2.27 5.05
CA HIS A 112 15.48 -1.17 4.86
C HIS A 112 14.83 -1.21 3.46
N ALA A 113 13.54 -0.95 3.41
CA ALA A 113 12.87 -0.57 2.18
C ALA A 113 13.09 0.92 1.89
N LYS A 114 13.12 1.31 0.63
CA LYS A 114 13.04 2.73 0.25
C LYS A 114 11.58 3.14 0.08
N LEU A 115 11.28 4.40 0.37
CA LEU A 115 9.99 5.01 0.09
C LEU A 115 10.12 6.03 -1.02
N VAL A 116 9.40 5.83 -2.11
CA VAL A 116 9.31 6.78 -3.22
C VAL A 116 8.08 7.65 -3.04
N LEU A 117 8.27 8.94 -2.86
CA LEU A 117 7.22 9.95 -2.92
C LEU A 117 7.09 10.45 -4.34
N PHE A 118 5.90 10.42 -4.90
CA PHE A 118 5.67 10.86 -6.28
C PHE A 118 4.37 11.66 -6.42
N ARG A 119 4.10 12.19 -7.59
CA ARG A 119 2.83 12.83 -7.97
C ARG A 119 2.34 12.31 -9.29
N ASN A 120 1.08 11.87 -9.30
CA ASN A 120 0.34 11.34 -10.44
C ASN A 120 0.94 10.08 -11.05
N TYR A 121 2.22 10.10 -11.44
CA TYR A 121 2.89 8.98 -12.10
C TYR A 121 4.38 8.94 -11.78
N THR A 122 4.91 7.73 -11.58
CA THR A 122 6.35 7.42 -11.58
C THR A 122 6.57 6.01 -12.11
N GLN A 123 7.82 5.65 -12.39
CA GLN A 123 8.18 4.30 -12.80
C GLN A 123 8.70 3.50 -11.61
N SER A 124 8.17 2.28 -11.43
CA SER A 124 8.65 1.30 -10.45
C SER A 124 9.28 0.09 -11.13
N GLY A 125 9.97 -0.73 -10.38
CA GLY A 125 10.45 -2.03 -10.85
C GLY A 125 9.32 -3.00 -11.26
N CYS A 126 8.11 -2.76 -10.75
CA CYS A 126 6.91 -3.56 -11.05
C CYS A 126 6.07 -2.99 -12.20
N GLY A 127 6.48 -1.88 -12.81
CA GLY A 127 5.76 -1.17 -13.86
C GLY A 127 5.43 0.28 -13.49
N GLY A 128 4.55 0.92 -14.25
CA GLY A 128 4.10 2.28 -13.97
C GLY A 128 3.33 2.35 -12.65
N ALA A 129 3.64 3.35 -11.84
CA ALA A 129 2.94 3.70 -10.61
C ALA A 129 2.10 4.95 -10.87
N GLU A 130 0.80 4.84 -10.68
CA GLU A 130 -0.14 5.94 -10.83
C GLU A 130 -0.83 6.25 -9.50
N SER A 131 -1.17 7.51 -9.24
CA SER A 131 -1.92 7.90 -8.03
C SER A 131 -3.20 7.09 -7.85
N ALA A 132 -3.83 6.71 -8.97
CA ALA A 132 -5.06 5.94 -8.98
C ALA A 132 -4.89 4.49 -8.47
N THR A 133 -3.68 3.94 -8.46
CA THR A 133 -3.43 2.60 -7.90
C THR A 133 -3.34 2.60 -6.38
N GLY A 134 -3.24 3.78 -5.77
CA GLY A 134 -2.98 3.92 -4.34
C GLY A 134 -1.52 3.61 -3.97
N PRO A 135 -1.19 3.64 -2.69
CA PRO A 135 0.09 3.17 -2.18
C PRO A 135 0.31 1.68 -2.48
N PHE A 136 1.57 1.29 -2.73
CA PHE A 136 1.91 -0.11 -2.92
C PHE A 136 3.40 -0.38 -2.65
N TYR A 137 3.71 -1.61 -2.30
CA TYR A 137 5.07 -2.13 -2.25
C TYR A 137 5.40 -2.89 -3.54
N CYS A 138 6.55 -2.62 -4.13
CA CYS A 138 7.07 -3.37 -5.28
C CYS A 138 8.18 -4.35 -4.82
N PRO A 139 7.96 -5.67 -4.92
CA PRO A 139 8.96 -6.65 -4.50
C PRO A 139 10.16 -6.76 -5.44
N GLN A 140 10.10 -6.22 -6.65
CA GLN A 140 11.21 -6.30 -7.61
C GLN A 140 12.33 -5.33 -7.26
N ASP A 141 11.99 -4.12 -6.81
CA ASP A 141 12.97 -3.09 -6.41
C ASP A 141 12.99 -2.82 -4.90
N GLU A 142 12.13 -3.52 -4.13
CA GLU A 142 12.02 -3.43 -2.69
C GLU A 142 11.70 -2.00 -2.19
N LYS A 143 10.82 -1.32 -2.93
CA LYS A 143 10.40 0.04 -2.62
C LYS A 143 8.90 0.13 -2.38
N VAL A 144 8.55 1.02 -1.45
CA VAL A 144 7.17 1.49 -1.26
C VAL A 144 6.95 2.72 -2.11
N TYR A 145 5.79 2.86 -2.72
CA TYR A 145 5.42 3.98 -3.58
C TYR A 145 4.16 4.65 -3.03
N ILE A 146 4.22 5.96 -2.79
CA ILE A 146 3.09 6.74 -2.27
C ILE A 146 2.99 8.07 -3.01
N ASP A 147 1.83 8.34 -3.60
CA ASP A 147 1.43 9.70 -3.92
C ASP A 147 0.81 10.35 -2.68
N LEU A 148 1.37 11.48 -2.23
CA LEU A 148 0.87 12.16 -1.02
C LEU A 148 -0.59 12.59 -1.12
N GLY A 149 -1.13 12.79 -2.33
CA GLY A 149 -2.55 13.05 -2.56
C GLY A 149 -3.48 11.93 -2.08
N PHE A 150 -2.98 10.70 -1.98
CA PHE A 150 -3.74 9.58 -1.43
C PHE A 150 -4.21 9.83 0.01
N TYR A 151 -3.44 10.53 0.81
CA TYR A 151 -3.82 10.84 2.19
C TYR A 151 -5.01 11.80 2.30
N ASP A 152 -5.16 12.69 1.32
CA ASP A 152 -6.37 13.50 1.19
C ASP A 152 -7.58 12.64 0.81
N GLU A 153 -7.41 11.67 -0.08
CA GLU A 153 -8.46 10.71 -0.43
C GLU A 153 -8.84 9.83 0.76
N LEU A 154 -7.86 9.33 1.52
CA LEU A 154 -8.07 8.52 2.72
C LEU A 154 -8.98 9.27 3.72
N LYS A 155 -8.76 10.55 3.89
CA LYS A 155 -9.57 11.41 4.75
C LYS A 155 -10.94 11.72 4.18
N GLN A 156 -10.99 12.20 2.93
CA GLN A 156 -12.20 12.79 2.35
C GLN A 156 -13.16 11.75 1.79
N ARG A 157 -12.62 10.70 1.18
CA ARG A 157 -13.38 9.71 0.45
C ARG A 157 -13.62 8.44 1.26
N PHE A 158 -12.59 7.99 1.95
CA PHE A 158 -12.65 6.75 2.72
C PHE A 158 -13.09 6.96 4.17
N GLY A 159 -13.19 8.23 4.63
CA GLY A 159 -13.67 8.58 5.96
C GLY A 159 -12.78 8.04 7.08
N ALA A 160 -11.48 7.91 6.81
CA ALA A 160 -10.45 7.55 7.77
C ALA A 160 -9.49 8.73 8.01
N PRO A 161 -9.93 9.78 8.71
CA PRO A 161 -9.09 10.91 9.04
C PRO A 161 -8.11 10.54 10.15
N GLY A 162 -6.96 11.21 10.15
CA GLY A 162 -5.99 11.11 11.24
C GLY A 162 -4.62 10.67 10.78
N GLU A 163 -3.60 11.14 11.48
CA GLU A 163 -2.21 10.81 11.18
C GLU A 163 -1.95 9.32 11.33
N PHE A 164 -2.56 8.67 12.33
CA PHE A 164 -2.33 7.24 12.52
C PHE A 164 -2.98 6.35 11.46
N ALA A 165 -4.05 6.81 10.78
CA ALA A 165 -4.57 6.16 9.59
C ALA A 165 -3.55 6.18 8.44
N GLN A 166 -2.85 7.30 8.27
CA GLN A 166 -1.77 7.45 7.29
C GLN A 166 -0.55 6.57 7.65
N ALA A 167 -0.20 6.55 8.94
CA ALA A 167 0.87 5.71 9.48
C ALA A 167 0.58 4.21 9.27
N TYR A 168 -0.67 3.79 9.48
CA TYR A 168 -1.10 2.42 9.22
C TYR A 168 -0.87 2.02 7.75
N VAL A 169 -1.21 2.88 6.79
CA VAL A 169 -1.00 2.58 5.37
C VAL A 169 0.48 2.32 5.09
N LEU A 170 1.38 3.20 5.54
CA LEU A 170 2.81 2.99 5.34
C LEU A 170 3.32 1.72 6.05
N ALA A 171 2.85 1.47 7.28
CA ALA A 171 3.21 0.26 8.02
C ALA A 171 2.72 -1.02 7.34
N HIS A 172 1.56 -0.98 6.67
CA HIS A 172 1.02 -2.07 5.85
C HIS A 172 1.93 -2.35 4.63
N GLU A 173 2.35 -1.32 3.91
CA GLU A 173 3.27 -1.48 2.78
C GLU A 173 4.64 -2.02 3.21
N ILE A 174 5.15 -1.58 4.37
CA ILE A 174 6.33 -2.20 4.99
C ILE A 174 6.04 -3.65 5.40
N GLY A 175 4.81 -3.98 5.78
CA GLY A 175 4.37 -5.37 6.01
C GLY A 175 4.61 -6.27 4.80
N HIS A 176 4.34 -5.79 3.58
CA HIS A 176 4.69 -6.51 2.35
C HIS A 176 6.20 -6.66 2.17
N HIS A 177 6.99 -5.65 2.55
CA HIS A 177 8.44 -5.79 2.57
C HIS A 177 8.90 -6.87 3.56
N ILE A 178 8.31 -6.96 4.75
CA ILE A 178 8.59 -8.04 5.70
C ILE A 178 8.28 -9.41 5.08
N GLN A 179 7.16 -9.55 4.39
CA GLN A 179 6.80 -10.78 3.68
C GLN A 179 7.87 -11.20 2.66
N LYS A 180 8.43 -10.24 1.93
CA LYS A 180 9.55 -10.49 1.02
C LYS A 180 10.77 -11.01 1.78
N VAL A 181 11.15 -10.36 2.89
CA VAL A 181 12.31 -10.72 3.71
C VAL A 181 12.16 -12.11 4.34
N VAL A 182 10.97 -12.46 4.86
CA VAL A 182 10.73 -13.77 5.49
C VAL A 182 10.42 -14.88 4.48
N GLY A 183 10.22 -14.54 3.20
CA GLY A 183 10.00 -15.50 2.12
C GLY A 183 8.54 -15.92 1.91
N THR A 184 7.57 -15.17 2.43
CA THR A 184 6.13 -15.44 2.24
C THR A 184 5.78 -15.48 0.76
N GLU A 185 6.29 -14.57 -0.07
CA GLU A 185 6.02 -14.55 -1.52
C GLU A 185 6.47 -15.83 -2.24
N ALA A 186 7.64 -16.36 -1.88
CA ALA A 186 8.14 -17.62 -2.44
C ALA A 186 7.23 -18.80 -2.06
N ARG A 187 6.76 -18.81 -0.81
CA ARG A 187 5.81 -19.81 -0.31
C ARG A 187 4.46 -19.72 -1.06
N VAL A 188 3.92 -18.52 -1.24
CA VAL A 188 2.66 -18.29 -1.97
C VAL A 188 2.78 -18.74 -3.42
N ARG A 189 3.89 -18.43 -4.11
CA ARG A 189 4.14 -18.94 -5.47
C ARG A 189 4.17 -20.46 -5.55
N GLN A 190 4.72 -21.13 -4.55
CA GLN A 190 4.72 -22.61 -4.49
C GLN A 190 3.32 -23.19 -4.24
N MET A 191 2.49 -22.50 -3.43
CA MET A 191 1.10 -22.90 -3.16
C MET A 191 0.18 -22.64 -4.36
N ASN A 192 0.51 -21.63 -5.16
CA ASN A 192 -0.26 -21.24 -6.33
C ASN A 192 0.01 -22.21 -7.50
N GLN A 193 -0.95 -23.08 -7.79
CA GLN A 193 -0.88 -24.08 -8.88
C GLN A 193 -1.61 -23.61 -10.15
N GLY A 194 -1.80 -22.29 -10.34
CA GLY A 194 -2.49 -21.74 -11.51
C GLY A 194 -4.00 -21.79 -11.42
N ASN A 195 -4.54 -21.99 -10.24
CA ASN A 195 -5.99 -21.95 -10.00
C ASN A 195 -6.40 -20.55 -9.53
N ARG A 196 -7.20 -19.84 -10.32
CA ARG A 196 -7.63 -18.45 -10.08
C ARG A 196 -8.35 -18.22 -8.74
N ARG A 197 -9.17 -19.16 -8.28
CA ARG A 197 -9.83 -19.05 -6.97
C ARG A 197 -8.81 -19.14 -5.84
N MET A 198 -7.80 -20.00 -6.02
CA MET A 198 -6.69 -20.11 -5.08
C MET A 198 -5.84 -18.84 -5.10
N ASP A 199 -5.66 -18.19 -6.26
CA ASP A 199 -4.94 -16.92 -6.37
C ASP A 199 -5.57 -15.84 -5.50
N ASN A 200 -6.87 -15.60 -5.64
CA ASN A 200 -7.59 -14.62 -4.84
C ASN A 200 -7.50 -14.93 -3.34
N ALA A 201 -7.74 -16.19 -2.96
CA ALA A 201 -7.67 -16.60 -1.56
C ALA A 201 -6.26 -16.44 -0.97
N LEU A 202 -5.21 -16.73 -1.74
CA LEU A 202 -3.82 -16.51 -1.32
C LEU A 202 -3.49 -15.01 -1.25
N SER A 203 -3.98 -14.20 -2.19
CA SER A 203 -3.83 -12.75 -2.17
C SER A 203 -4.43 -12.16 -0.89
N VAL A 204 -5.68 -12.53 -0.56
CA VAL A 204 -6.31 -12.11 0.70
C VAL A 204 -5.44 -12.48 1.91
N LYS A 205 -4.88 -13.69 1.96
CA LYS A 205 -4.02 -14.10 3.09
C LYS A 205 -2.74 -13.26 3.18
N VAL A 206 -2.17 -12.86 2.06
CA VAL A 206 -1.00 -11.95 2.00
C VAL A 206 -1.38 -10.58 2.56
N GLU A 207 -2.48 -10.01 2.12
CA GLU A 207 -2.96 -8.71 2.60
C GLU A 207 -3.24 -8.71 4.11
N LEU A 208 -3.97 -9.73 4.59
CA LEU A 208 -4.28 -9.85 6.01
C LEU A 208 -3.02 -10.05 6.88
N GLN A 209 -1.98 -10.68 6.33
CA GLN A 209 -0.69 -10.80 7.02
C GLN A 209 0.01 -9.45 7.09
N ALA A 210 -0.05 -8.62 6.04
CA ALA A 210 0.49 -7.27 6.05
C ALA A 210 -0.24 -6.38 7.07
N ASP A 211 -1.58 -6.50 7.18
CA ASP A 211 -2.35 -5.83 8.24
C ASP A 211 -1.89 -6.25 9.65
N CYS A 212 -1.66 -7.55 9.85
CA CYS A 212 -1.16 -8.06 11.12
C CYS A 212 0.25 -7.50 11.44
N TYR A 213 1.14 -7.42 10.48
CA TYR A 213 2.47 -6.82 10.66
C TYR A 213 2.38 -5.33 10.99
N ALA A 214 1.45 -4.59 10.36
CA ALA A 214 1.16 -3.22 10.75
C ALA A 214 0.68 -3.13 12.21
N GLY A 215 -0.13 -4.10 12.66
CA GLY A 215 -0.54 -4.24 14.05
C GLY A 215 0.65 -4.51 14.99
N VAL A 216 1.59 -5.37 14.61
CA VAL A 216 2.82 -5.65 15.40
C VAL A 216 3.66 -4.38 15.57
N TRP A 217 3.80 -3.56 14.52
CA TRP A 217 4.43 -2.25 14.64
C TRP A 217 3.67 -1.33 15.59
N ALA A 218 2.34 -1.25 15.48
CA ALA A 218 1.50 -0.44 16.35
C ALA A 218 1.61 -0.88 17.82
N HIS A 219 1.75 -2.18 18.11
CA HIS A 219 2.06 -2.69 19.45
C HIS A 219 3.37 -2.10 20.00
N SER A 220 4.43 -2.10 19.20
CA SER A 220 5.69 -1.49 19.57
C SER A 220 5.58 0.01 19.83
N THR A 221 4.79 0.74 19.03
CA THR A 221 4.54 2.18 19.26
C THR A 221 3.80 2.42 20.58
N GLN A 222 2.87 1.53 20.95
CA GLN A 222 2.18 1.59 22.25
C GLN A 222 3.18 1.40 23.39
N GLN A 223 4.02 0.38 23.33
CA GLN A 223 5.03 0.13 24.37
C GLN A 223 5.98 1.29 24.61
N ARG A 224 6.25 2.07 23.55
CA ARG A 224 7.09 3.28 23.58
C ARG A 224 6.32 4.56 23.93
N ASN A 225 5.03 4.47 24.28
CA ASN A 225 4.15 5.60 24.60
C ASN A 225 4.01 6.64 23.47
N LEU A 226 4.09 6.21 22.21
CA LEU A 226 3.91 7.06 21.04
C LEU A 226 2.44 7.18 20.61
N LEU A 227 1.57 6.25 21.04
CA LEU A 227 0.14 6.31 20.73
C LEU A 227 -0.59 7.35 21.57
N GLU A 228 -1.60 7.94 20.97
CA GLU A 228 -2.57 8.83 21.57
C GLU A 228 -3.98 8.22 21.53
N GLN A 229 -4.86 8.81 22.31
CA GLN A 229 -6.27 8.36 22.32
C GLN A 229 -6.89 8.52 20.93
N GLY A 230 -7.45 7.44 20.38
CA GLY A 230 -8.08 7.44 19.06
C GLY A 230 -7.18 6.93 17.91
N ASP A 231 -5.88 6.71 18.15
CA ASP A 231 -4.97 6.23 17.10
C ASP A 231 -5.35 4.82 16.60
N ILE A 232 -5.54 3.86 17.49
CA ILE A 232 -5.94 2.50 17.11
C ILE A 232 -7.31 2.47 16.43
N PRO A 233 -8.36 3.14 16.92
CA PRO A 233 -9.61 3.31 16.17
C PRO A 233 -9.41 3.92 14.77
N SER A 234 -8.48 4.87 14.62
CA SER A 234 -8.17 5.49 13.33
C SER A 234 -7.53 4.48 12.36
N ALA A 235 -6.57 3.67 12.82
CA ALA A 235 -5.99 2.59 12.02
C ALA A 235 -7.03 1.54 11.62
N LEU A 236 -7.86 1.10 12.55
CA LEU A 236 -8.95 0.15 12.26
C LEU A 236 -9.95 0.71 11.24
N SER A 237 -10.26 2.00 11.33
CA SER A 237 -11.10 2.69 10.35
C SER A 237 -10.45 2.71 8.96
N ALA A 238 -9.14 2.93 8.89
CA ALA A 238 -8.40 2.88 7.62
C ALA A 238 -8.37 1.46 7.03
N ALA A 239 -8.10 0.44 7.85
CA ALA A 239 -8.13 -0.96 7.43
C ALA A 239 -9.51 -1.37 6.89
N ALA A 240 -10.59 -0.98 7.59
CA ALA A 240 -11.96 -1.21 7.14
C ALA A 240 -12.29 -0.46 5.85
N ALA A 241 -11.75 0.75 5.68
CA ALA A 241 -12.06 1.63 4.55
C ALA A 241 -11.60 1.06 3.20
N VAL A 242 -10.54 0.26 3.21
CA VAL A 242 -9.94 -0.36 2.02
C VAL A 242 -10.28 -1.86 1.89
N GLY A 243 -11.25 -2.37 2.65
CA GLY A 243 -11.78 -3.72 2.50
C GLY A 243 -12.60 -3.87 1.22
N ASP A 244 -12.45 -5.02 0.55
CA ASP A 244 -13.09 -5.30 -0.75
C ASP A 244 -14.62 -5.21 -0.69
N ASP A 245 -15.23 -5.64 0.42
CA ASP A 245 -16.68 -5.53 0.66
C ASP A 245 -17.17 -4.09 0.60
N ARG A 246 -16.44 -3.17 1.24
CA ARG A 246 -16.74 -1.74 1.23
C ARG A 246 -16.50 -1.11 -0.13
N LEU A 247 -15.33 -1.39 -0.74
CA LEU A 247 -14.98 -0.85 -2.05
C LEU A 247 -15.95 -1.30 -3.14
N GLN A 248 -16.32 -2.59 -3.17
CA GLN A 248 -17.29 -3.12 -4.12
C GLN A 248 -18.69 -2.52 -3.90
N LYS A 249 -19.13 -2.41 -2.64
CA LYS A 249 -20.41 -1.77 -2.33
C LYS A 249 -20.47 -0.32 -2.77
N MET A 250 -19.37 0.42 -2.60
CA MET A 250 -19.28 1.83 -3.04
C MET A 250 -19.24 1.97 -4.56
N SER A 251 -18.63 1.02 -5.28
CA SER A 251 -18.45 1.11 -6.73
C SER A 251 -19.59 0.51 -7.52
N THR A 252 -20.10 -0.66 -7.13
CA THR A 252 -21.09 -1.43 -7.89
C THR A 252 -22.41 -1.63 -7.16
N GLY A 253 -22.49 -1.33 -5.87
CA GLY A 253 -23.64 -1.61 -5.01
C GLY A 253 -23.74 -3.08 -4.57
N HIS A 254 -22.91 -3.97 -5.10
CA HIS A 254 -22.93 -5.41 -4.81
C HIS A 254 -21.59 -5.88 -4.25
N VAL A 255 -21.64 -6.92 -3.41
CA VAL A 255 -20.47 -7.54 -2.80
C VAL A 255 -20.34 -8.97 -3.31
N ALA A 256 -19.19 -9.34 -3.84
CA ALA A 256 -18.86 -10.67 -4.37
C ALA A 256 -17.61 -11.22 -3.65
N PRO A 257 -17.78 -11.95 -2.52
CA PRO A 257 -16.63 -12.41 -1.71
C PRO A 257 -15.63 -13.28 -2.47
N ASP A 258 -16.05 -14.07 -3.44
CA ASP A 258 -15.17 -14.91 -4.26
C ASP A 258 -14.20 -14.10 -5.14
N SER A 259 -14.44 -12.81 -5.32
CA SER A 259 -13.59 -11.89 -6.07
C SER A 259 -12.69 -11.03 -5.20
N PHE A 260 -12.70 -11.22 -3.89
CA PHE A 260 -11.84 -10.47 -2.98
C PHE A 260 -10.37 -10.79 -3.24
N THR A 261 -9.56 -9.75 -3.22
CA THR A 261 -8.11 -9.83 -3.34
C THR A 261 -7.37 -9.22 -2.14
N HIS A 262 -8.06 -8.36 -1.39
CA HIS A 262 -7.54 -7.69 -0.19
C HIS A 262 -8.23 -8.15 1.10
N GLY A 263 -9.35 -8.85 0.99
CA GLY A 263 -10.15 -9.29 2.13
C GLY A 263 -11.24 -8.30 2.53
N SER A 264 -12.14 -8.76 3.39
CA SER A 264 -13.23 -7.92 3.90
C SER A 264 -12.73 -6.92 4.95
N SER A 265 -13.47 -5.83 5.13
CA SER A 265 -13.25 -4.85 6.20
C SER A 265 -13.09 -5.51 7.58
N ALA A 266 -13.93 -6.49 7.88
CA ALA A 266 -13.87 -7.21 9.16
C ALA A 266 -12.60 -8.06 9.30
N GLN A 267 -12.16 -8.73 8.25
CA GLN A 267 -10.94 -9.52 8.26
C GLN A 267 -9.70 -8.64 8.44
N ARG A 268 -9.62 -7.52 7.72
CA ARG A 268 -8.51 -6.56 7.81
C ARG A 268 -8.39 -5.97 9.22
N MET A 269 -9.49 -5.51 9.80
CA MET A 269 -9.51 -5.03 11.19
C MET A 269 -9.08 -6.13 12.17
N HIS A 270 -9.59 -7.35 12.01
CA HIS A 270 -9.26 -8.48 12.88
C HIS A 270 -7.75 -8.77 12.88
N TRP A 271 -7.14 -8.85 11.71
CA TRP A 271 -5.72 -9.17 11.62
C TRP A 271 -4.81 -8.04 12.09
N PHE A 272 -5.17 -6.79 11.84
CA PHE A 272 -4.47 -5.66 12.46
C PHE A 272 -4.55 -5.75 13.99
N GLN A 273 -5.74 -5.99 14.54
CA GLN A 273 -5.93 -6.12 15.99
C GLN A 273 -5.14 -7.30 16.57
N GLN A 274 -5.12 -8.45 15.86
CA GLN A 274 -4.34 -9.62 16.26
C GLN A 274 -2.84 -9.30 16.38
N GLY A 275 -2.29 -8.57 15.42
CA GLY A 275 -0.91 -8.10 15.46
C GLY A 275 -0.68 -7.11 16.60
N PHE A 276 -1.61 -6.18 16.80
CA PHE A 276 -1.55 -5.19 17.86
C PHE A 276 -1.60 -5.81 19.25
N ASP A 277 -2.48 -6.77 19.49
CA ASP A 277 -2.61 -7.41 20.81
C ASP A 277 -1.41 -8.29 21.14
N SER A 278 -0.88 -9.00 20.15
CA SER A 278 0.18 -9.99 20.37
C SER A 278 1.60 -9.40 20.34
N GLY A 279 1.86 -8.38 19.52
CA GLY A 279 3.21 -7.88 19.23
C GLY A 279 4.14 -8.93 18.61
N SER A 280 3.57 -10.01 18.03
CA SER A 280 4.33 -11.16 17.57
C SER A 280 4.04 -11.53 16.13
N ILE A 281 5.12 -11.69 15.32
CA ILE A 281 5.00 -12.15 13.93
C ILE A 281 4.46 -13.58 13.82
N THR A 282 4.64 -14.42 14.83
CA THR A 282 4.09 -15.78 14.82
C THR A 282 2.58 -15.82 14.92
N ALA A 283 1.95 -14.76 15.50
CA ALA A 283 0.51 -14.61 15.54
C ALA A 283 -0.07 -14.19 14.17
N CYS A 284 0.78 -13.77 13.21
CA CYS A 284 0.39 -13.32 11.87
C CYS A 284 0.39 -14.47 10.83
N ASN A 285 0.17 -15.72 11.27
CA ASN A 285 0.11 -16.84 10.34
C ASN A 285 -1.27 -16.99 9.68
N THR A 286 -1.55 -16.14 8.70
CA THR A 286 -2.79 -16.16 7.91
C THR A 286 -2.93 -17.39 7.00
N PHE A 287 -1.86 -18.18 6.85
CA PHE A 287 -1.81 -19.37 6.00
C PHE A 287 -2.08 -20.67 6.78
N ALA A 288 -2.22 -20.61 8.10
CA ALA A 288 -2.69 -21.75 8.87
C ALA A 288 -4.10 -22.11 8.41
N SER A 289 -4.38 -23.41 8.28
CA SER A 289 -5.74 -23.90 8.06
C SER A 289 -6.60 -23.41 9.23
N GLN A 290 -7.72 -22.75 8.95
CA GLN A 290 -8.73 -22.60 9.98
C GLN A 290 -9.29 -24.00 10.21
N GLU A 291 -8.96 -24.60 11.37
CA GLU A 291 -9.63 -25.78 11.86
C GLU A 291 -11.08 -25.49 12.24
#